data_c858de6bd0007c8ca00fc4e346df1cc0
#
_entry.id   c858de6bd0007c8ca00fc4e346df1cc0
#
_cell.length_a   1.000
_cell.length_b   1.000
_cell.length_c   1.000
_cell.angle_alpha   90.00
_cell.angle_beta   90.00
_cell.angle_gamma   90.00
#
_symmetry.space_group_name_H-M   'P 1'
#
loop_
_entity.id
_entity.type
_entity.pdbx_description
1 polymer ?
#
loop_
_entity_poly.entity_id
_entity_poly.type
_entity_poly.pdbx_seq_one_letter_code
_entity_poly.pdbx_strand_id
1 'polypeptide(L)'
;MNQTYEFAKRRREEYGWLDRVEMSIWECCELLNEVVDESDPDLDEPQIQHLLQSAEAIRRDYPNQDWLHLTALIHDLGKVLLLPSFGALPQWAVVGDTFPLGCAFDPSIVHYEHFESSPDYKNPAYNTKLGVYREGCGLDNVVMSWGHDDYMYLVAKENKTTLPSHALFIIRYHSFYALHKSGAYKYLMNEEDAENLKWLQIFNKYDLYSKSKSVVDVDKVKPYYISLIEKYFPAKLKW
;
A
#
# COMPACT_ATOMS: atom_id res chain seq x y z
N MET A 1 21.32 -3.15 2.76
CA MET A 1 19.89 -3.20 2.40
C MET A 1 19.23 -4.44 3.00
N ASN A 2 18.08 -4.26 3.66
CA ASN A 2 17.47 -5.30 4.50
C ASN A 2 16.23 -5.97 3.87
N GLN A 3 15.65 -5.37 2.83
CA GLN A 3 14.54 -5.93 2.08
C GLN A 3 15.06 -7.01 1.12
N THR A 4 14.98 -8.28 1.54
CA THR A 4 15.35 -9.43 0.73
C THR A 4 14.13 -10.30 0.43
N TYR A 5 14.22 -11.16 -0.58
CA TYR A 5 13.16 -12.10 -0.97
C TYR A 5 12.70 -12.97 0.23
N GLU A 6 13.65 -13.51 0.97
CA GLU A 6 13.35 -14.34 2.16
C GLU A 6 12.80 -13.52 3.33
N PHE A 7 13.27 -12.27 3.50
CA PHE A 7 12.73 -11.38 4.52
C PHE A 7 11.25 -11.07 4.24
N ALA A 8 10.91 -10.64 3.02
CA ALA A 8 9.54 -10.28 2.66
C ALA A 8 8.58 -11.48 2.78
N LYS A 9 8.98 -12.66 2.30
CA LYS A 9 8.18 -13.89 2.46
C LYS A 9 7.87 -14.19 3.92
N ARG A 10 8.92 -14.16 4.77
CA ARG A 10 8.75 -14.44 6.20
C ARG A 10 7.85 -13.41 6.88
N ARG A 11 7.99 -12.11 6.55
CA ARG A 11 7.11 -11.08 7.12
C ARG A 11 5.68 -11.24 6.66
N ARG A 12 5.48 -11.53 5.37
CA ARG A 12 4.14 -11.79 4.82
C ARG A 12 3.47 -12.99 5.49
N GLU A 13 4.21 -14.05 5.75
CA GLU A 13 3.70 -15.23 6.47
C GLU A 13 3.36 -14.88 7.93
N GLU A 14 4.27 -14.24 8.65
CA GLU A 14 4.11 -13.84 10.06
C GLU A 14 2.89 -12.92 10.26
N TYR A 15 2.79 -11.86 9.46
CA TYR A 15 1.72 -10.88 9.59
C TYR A 15 0.41 -11.31 8.90
N GLY A 16 0.47 -12.29 8.03
CA GLY A 16 -0.72 -12.87 7.37
C GLY A 16 -1.64 -13.63 8.31
N TRP A 17 -1.21 -13.98 9.53
CA TRP A 17 -2.07 -14.58 10.56
C TRP A 17 -3.12 -13.60 11.08
N LEU A 18 -2.89 -12.29 11.01
CA LEU A 18 -3.79 -11.22 11.48
C LEU A 18 -4.33 -11.47 12.89
N ASP A 19 -3.45 -11.71 13.83
CA ASP A 19 -3.77 -12.14 15.20
C ASP A 19 -3.36 -11.13 16.28
N ARG A 20 -2.96 -9.90 15.89
CA ARG A 20 -2.41 -8.90 16.80
C ARG A 20 -3.47 -8.07 17.48
N VAL A 21 -4.44 -7.56 16.71
CA VAL A 21 -5.49 -6.65 17.19
C VAL A 21 -6.78 -6.94 16.44
N GLU A 22 -7.91 -6.69 17.09
CA GLU A 22 -9.24 -6.66 16.46
C GLU A 22 -9.83 -5.26 16.61
N MET A 23 -10.02 -4.56 15.50
CA MET A 23 -10.58 -3.20 15.49
C MET A 23 -11.29 -2.90 14.16
N SER A 24 -12.12 -1.88 14.15
CA SER A 24 -12.75 -1.35 12.92
C SER A 24 -11.76 -0.56 12.09
N ILE A 25 -12.08 -0.35 10.81
CA ILE A 25 -11.32 0.54 9.92
C ILE A 25 -11.21 1.96 10.51
N TRP A 26 -12.30 2.48 11.08
CA TRP A 26 -12.27 3.84 11.61
C TRP A 26 -11.39 3.97 12.87
N GLU A 27 -11.44 3.00 13.77
CA GLU A 27 -10.51 2.95 14.91
C GLU A 27 -9.05 2.93 14.43
N CYS A 28 -8.76 2.22 13.33
CA CYS A 28 -7.43 2.24 12.73
C CYS A 28 -7.05 3.61 12.15
N CYS A 29 -7.99 4.31 11.49
CA CYS A 29 -7.75 5.68 11.02
C CYS A 29 -7.41 6.64 12.17
N GLU A 30 -8.10 6.51 13.31
CA GLU A 30 -7.81 7.31 14.50
C GLU A 30 -6.45 6.94 15.13
N LEU A 31 -6.14 5.64 15.18
CA LEU A 31 -4.86 5.14 15.68
C LEU A 31 -3.67 5.58 14.82
N LEU A 32 -3.88 5.75 13.51
CA LEU A 32 -2.84 6.20 12.59
C LEU A 32 -2.28 7.59 12.93
N ASN A 33 -3.02 8.42 13.68
CA ASN A 33 -2.52 9.72 14.16
C ASN A 33 -1.35 9.59 15.16
N GLU A 34 -1.12 8.41 15.74
CA GLU A 34 0.04 8.14 16.60
C GLU A 34 1.29 7.77 15.79
N VAL A 35 1.15 7.57 14.48
CA VAL A 35 2.24 7.18 13.59
C VAL A 35 3.02 8.41 13.14
N VAL A 36 4.35 8.31 13.20
CA VAL A 36 5.27 9.25 12.58
C VAL A 36 5.91 8.56 11.38
N ASP A 37 5.57 9.04 10.17
CA ASP A 37 6.20 8.60 8.92
C ASP A 37 7.32 9.58 8.56
N GLU A 38 8.58 9.19 8.81
CA GLU A 38 9.75 10.03 8.53
C GLU A 38 9.97 10.27 7.02
N SER A 39 9.31 9.53 6.16
CA SER A 39 9.36 9.72 4.70
C SER A 39 8.37 10.76 4.20
N ASP A 40 7.38 11.14 5.02
CA ASP A 40 6.40 12.18 4.69
C ASP A 40 6.98 13.56 5.01
N PRO A 41 7.10 14.47 4.02
CA PRO A 41 7.59 15.83 4.26
C PRO A 41 6.64 16.70 5.09
N ASP A 42 5.39 16.32 5.30
CA ASP A 42 4.37 17.07 6.04
C ASP A 42 4.12 16.47 7.44
N LEU A 43 5.20 16.29 8.21
CA LEU A 43 5.18 15.71 9.57
C LEU A 43 4.25 16.42 10.57
N ASP A 44 3.87 17.67 10.30
CA ASP A 44 3.08 18.52 11.23
C ASP A 44 1.56 18.24 11.13
N GLU A 45 1.08 17.51 10.12
CA GLU A 45 -0.35 17.18 9.98
C GLU A 45 -0.65 15.75 10.48
N PRO A 46 -1.79 15.56 11.19
CA PRO A 46 -2.25 14.20 11.54
C PRO A 46 -2.43 13.34 10.29
N GLN A 47 -2.00 12.08 10.33
CA GLN A 47 -2.07 11.17 9.17
C GLN A 47 -3.48 11.02 8.61
N ILE A 48 -4.52 11.08 9.46
CA ILE A 48 -5.92 11.03 9.02
C ILE A 48 -6.27 12.20 8.07
N GLN A 49 -5.62 13.36 8.19
CA GLN A 49 -5.86 14.48 7.27
C GLN A 49 -5.41 14.15 5.85
N HIS A 50 -4.24 13.54 5.68
CA HIS A 50 -3.78 13.08 4.37
C HIS A 50 -4.79 12.10 3.74
N LEU A 51 -5.24 11.10 4.51
CA LEU A 51 -6.23 10.13 4.02
C LEU A 51 -7.53 10.80 3.58
N LEU A 52 -8.07 11.71 4.40
CA LEU A 52 -9.32 12.40 4.10
C LEU A 52 -9.19 13.42 2.98
N GLN A 53 -8.07 14.12 2.87
CA GLN A 53 -7.80 15.06 1.79
C GLN A 53 -7.79 14.34 0.43
N SER A 54 -7.08 13.21 0.35
CA SER A 54 -7.05 12.36 -0.84
C SER A 54 -8.46 11.84 -1.18
N ALA A 55 -9.17 11.31 -0.18
CA ALA A 55 -10.49 10.73 -0.34
C ALA A 55 -11.55 11.77 -0.77
N GLU A 56 -11.57 12.97 -0.17
CA GLU A 56 -12.51 14.04 -0.54
C GLU A 56 -12.18 14.66 -1.91
N ALA A 57 -10.90 14.74 -2.30
CA ALA A 57 -10.53 15.16 -3.64
C ALA A 57 -11.02 14.18 -4.71
N ILE A 58 -10.84 12.89 -4.50
CA ILE A 58 -11.37 11.84 -5.38
C ILE A 58 -12.89 11.85 -5.40
N ARG A 59 -13.54 11.99 -4.24
CA ARG A 59 -15.01 12.04 -4.15
C ARG A 59 -15.62 13.17 -4.96
N ARG A 60 -14.97 14.32 -4.99
CA ARG A 60 -15.41 15.46 -5.79
C ARG A 60 -15.35 15.18 -7.29
N ASP A 61 -14.25 14.55 -7.75
CA ASP A 61 -13.96 14.36 -9.17
C ASP A 61 -14.56 13.04 -9.72
N TYR A 62 -14.76 12.04 -8.86
CA TYR A 62 -15.34 10.72 -9.19
C TYR A 62 -16.52 10.35 -8.27
N PRO A 63 -17.59 11.17 -8.20
CA PRO A 63 -18.66 11.03 -7.19
C PRO A 63 -19.42 9.71 -7.23
N ASN A 64 -19.36 8.97 -8.34
CA ASN A 64 -20.04 7.69 -8.53
C ASN A 64 -19.14 6.47 -8.25
N GLN A 65 -17.90 6.68 -7.82
CA GLN A 65 -16.93 5.63 -7.55
C GLN A 65 -16.64 5.52 -6.05
N ASP A 66 -17.66 5.18 -5.26
CA ASP A 66 -17.58 5.18 -3.80
C ASP A 66 -16.53 4.21 -3.25
N TRP A 67 -16.26 3.11 -3.96
CA TRP A 67 -15.17 2.20 -3.65
C TRP A 67 -13.79 2.91 -3.70
N LEU A 68 -13.61 3.86 -4.62
CA LEU A 68 -12.35 4.60 -4.77
C LEU A 68 -12.18 5.63 -3.63
N HIS A 69 -13.30 6.22 -3.14
CA HIS A 69 -13.28 7.09 -1.96
C HIS A 69 -12.79 6.32 -0.72
N LEU A 70 -13.35 5.12 -0.51
CA LEU A 70 -12.92 4.27 0.62
C LEU A 70 -11.49 3.78 0.44
N THR A 71 -11.08 3.40 -0.77
CA THR A 71 -9.70 3.01 -1.06
C THR A 71 -8.72 4.10 -0.66
N ALA A 72 -9.02 5.37 -0.98
CA ALA A 72 -8.18 6.49 -0.59
C ALA A 72 -8.12 6.71 0.92
N LEU A 73 -9.21 6.47 1.64
CA LEU A 73 -9.19 6.53 3.11
C LEU A 73 -8.30 5.47 3.75
N ILE A 74 -8.19 4.29 3.14
CA ILE A 74 -7.60 3.11 3.81
C ILE A 74 -6.22 2.70 3.28
N HIS A 75 -5.75 3.25 2.14
CA HIS A 75 -4.56 2.75 1.46
C HIS A 75 -3.31 2.73 2.35
N ASP A 76 -3.16 3.70 3.23
CA ASP A 76 -2.02 3.90 4.11
C ASP A 76 -2.18 3.29 5.53
N LEU A 77 -3.31 2.65 5.83
CA LEU A 77 -3.56 2.12 7.19
C LEU A 77 -2.55 1.07 7.62
N GLY A 78 -1.87 0.42 6.70
CA GLY A 78 -0.77 -0.49 7.02
C GLY A 78 0.42 0.16 7.72
N LYS A 79 0.53 1.49 7.73
CA LYS A 79 1.55 2.23 8.50
C LYS A 79 1.45 1.99 10.02
N VAL A 80 0.34 1.46 10.52
CA VAL A 80 0.22 1.02 11.93
C VAL A 80 1.27 -0.02 12.33
N LEU A 81 1.93 -0.69 11.38
CA LEU A 81 3.08 -1.56 11.65
C LEU A 81 4.24 -0.85 12.37
N LEU A 82 4.30 0.48 12.33
CA LEU A 82 5.25 1.28 13.10
C LEU A 82 4.94 1.32 14.60
N LEU A 83 3.71 1.02 15.00
CA LEU A 83 3.27 1.10 16.38
C LEU A 83 3.66 -0.15 17.20
N PRO A 84 3.89 0.00 18.52
CA PRO A 84 4.25 -1.13 19.40
C PRO A 84 3.25 -2.28 19.38
N SER A 85 1.95 -2.00 19.31
CA SER A 85 0.88 -3.00 19.23
C SER A 85 0.95 -3.87 17.98
N PHE A 86 1.64 -3.39 16.93
CA PHE A 86 1.85 -4.09 15.67
C PHE A 86 3.29 -4.58 15.47
N GLY A 87 4.16 -4.46 16.48
CA GLY A 87 5.52 -4.98 16.46
C GLY A 87 6.61 -3.92 16.32
N ALA A 88 6.25 -2.61 16.28
CA ALA A 88 7.19 -1.50 16.19
C ALA A 88 8.26 -1.72 15.09
N LEU A 89 7.83 -2.09 13.89
CA LEU A 89 8.76 -2.32 12.78
C LEU A 89 9.52 -1.03 12.44
N PRO A 90 10.78 -1.12 12.03
CA PRO A 90 11.54 0.06 11.63
C PRO A 90 10.98 0.68 10.34
N GLN A 91 11.17 1.99 10.15
CA GLN A 91 10.69 2.76 8.98
C GLN A 91 10.95 2.04 7.65
N TRP A 92 12.18 1.57 7.41
CA TRP A 92 12.56 0.87 6.17
C TRP A 92 11.78 -0.43 5.88
N ALA A 93 11.10 -0.99 6.87
CA ALA A 93 10.27 -2.20 6.76
C ALA A 93 8.77 -1.90 6.68
N VAL A 94 8.39 -0.64 6.63
CA VAL A 94 6.97 -0.23 6.62
C VAL A 94 6.66 0.78 5.53
N VAL A 95 7.47 1.83 5.40
CA VAL A 95 7.22 2.94 4.48
C VAL A 95 8.30 3.04 3.40
N GLY A 96 8.02 3.83 2.37
CA GLY A 96 8.89 4.02 1.21
C GLY A 96 8.42 3.26 -0.03
N ASP A 97 9.31 3.16 -1.02
CA ASP A 97 9.03 2.55 -2.33
C ASP A 97 8.77 1.03 -2.23
N THR A 98 7.77 0.56 -2.93
CA THR A 98 7.47 -0.87 -3.10
C THR A 98 8.07 -1.36 -4.41
N PHE A 99 8.71 -2.52 -4.40
CA PHE A 99 9.38 -3.09 -5.57
C PHE A 99 9.41 -4.62 -5.54
N PRO A 100 9.51 -5.28 -6.72
CA PRO A 100 9.64 -6.73 -6.81
C PRO A 100 10.96 -7.25 -6.22
N LEU A 101 10.86 -8.39 -5.57
CA LEU A 101 11.98 -9.20 -5.09
C LEU A 101 12.03 -10.52 -5.86
N GLY A 102 13.18 -11.19 -5.89
CA GLY A 102 13.35 -12.44 -6.64
C GLY A 102 13.60 -12.24 -8.13
N CYS A 103 13.79 -11.01 -8.61
CA CYS A 103 14.27 -10.63 -9.94
C CYS A 103 15.20 -9.43 -9.86
N ALA A 104 15.84 -9.06 -10.97
CA ALA A 104 16.77 -7.93 -10.98
C ALA A 104 16.07 -6.62 -10.60
N PHE A 105 16.75 -5.81 -9.79
CA PHE A 105 16.29 -4.49 -9.41
C PHE A 105 16.41 -3.53 -10.60
N ASP A 106 15.32 -2.78 -10.87
CA ASP A 106 15.30 -1.77 -11.92
C ASP A 106 15.89 -0.44 -11.41
N PRO A 107 16.71 0.27 -12.22
CA PRO A 107 17.28 1.56 -11.81
C PRO A 107 16.29 2.66 -11.48
N SER A 108 15.01 2.51 -11.82
CA SER A 108 13.95 3.45 -11.48
C SER A 108 13.42 3.31 -10.04
N ILE A 109 13.84 2.28 -9.29
CA ILE A 109 13.51 2.16 -7.87
C ILE A 109 14.20 3.30 -7.10
N VAL A 110 13.49 3.91 -6.18
CA VAL A 110 14.01 4.98 -5.34
C VAL A 110 15.25 4.49 -4.56
N HIS A 111 16.30 5.29 -4.55
CA HIS A 111 17.59 4.94 -3.92
C HIS A 111 18.26 3.68 -4.48
N TYR A 112 18.08 3.43 -5.79
CA TYR A 112 18.66 2.27 -6.49
C TYR A 112 20.16 2.06 -6.21
N GLU A 113 20.92 3.11 -6.05
CA GLU A 113 22.36 3.09 -5.77
C GLU A 113 22.74 2.29 -4.51
N HIS A 114 21.79 2.10 -3.59
CA HIS A 114 22.01 1.33 -2.37
C HIS A 114 21.76 -0.18 -2.52
N PHE A 115 21.16 -0.61 -3.65
CA PHE A 115 20.77 -2.02 -3.83
C PHE A 115 21.96 -2.95 -4.08
N GLU A 116 23.11 -2.45 -4.55
CA GLU A 116 24.33 -3.26 -4.70
C GLU A 116 24.82 -3.92 -3.39
N SER A 117 24.42 -3.34 -2.26
CA SER A 117 24.70 -3.90 -0.93
C SER A 117 23.72 -5.01 -0.50
N SER A 118 22.64 -5.23 -1.25
CA SER A 118 21.66 -6.29 -0.96
C SER A 118 22.24 -7.68 -1.27
N PRO A 119 22.03 -8.67 -0.39
CA PRO A 119 22.37 -10.05 -0.70
C PRO A 119 21.74 -10.58 -1.98
N ASP A 120 20.53 -10.12 -2.30
CA ASP A 120 19.77 -10.54 -3.48
C ASP A 120 20.35 -9.98 -4.79
N TYR A 121 21.02 -8.84 -4.75
CA TYR A 121 21.60 -8.19 -5.93
C TYR A 121 22.58 -9.08 -6.69
N LYS A 122 23.39 -9.84 -5.96
CA LYS A 122 24.40 -10.74 -6.53
C LYS A 122 23.95 -12.19 -6.61
N ASN A 123 22.73 -12.50 -6.14
CA ASN A 123 22.22 -13.86 -6.17
C ASN A 123 21.87 -14.25 -7.62
N PRO A 124 22.52 -15.30 -8.19
CA PRO A 124 22.27 -15.70 -9.59
C PRO A 124 20.84 -16.14 -9.86
N ALA A 125 20.07 -16.52 -8.82
CA ALA A 125 18.64 -16.82 -8.97
C ALA A 125 17.78 -15.57 -9.15
N TYR A 126 18.24 -14.38 -8.72
CA TYR A 126 17.46 -13.15 -8.66
C TYR A 126 18.01 -12.03 -9.53
N ASN A 127 19.23 -12.15 -10.08
CA ASN A 127 19.90 -11.06 -10.80
C ASN A 127 19.64 -11.02 -12.31
N THR A 128 18.59 -11.69 -12.78
CA THR A 128 18.12 -11.63 -14.17
C THR A 128 16.78 -10.91 -14.27
N LYS A 129 16.44 -10.42 -15.44
CA LYS A 129 15.17 -9.69 -15.69
C LYS A 129 13.95 -10.39 -15.08
N LEU A 130 13.84 -11.69 -15.27
CA LEU A 130 12.71 -12.47 -14.77
C LEU A 130 12.98 -13.12 -13.41
N GLY A 131 14.26 -13.38 -13.06
CA GLY A 131 14.61 -14.08 -11.83
C GLY A 131 13.89 -15.42 -11.68
N VAL A 132 13.07 -15.55 -10.63
CA VAL A 132 12.26 -16.76 -10.36
C VAL A 132 10.88 -16.73 -11.04
N TYR A 133 10.56 -15.67 -11.77
CA TYR A 133 9.26 -15.48 -12.42
C TYR A 133 9.29 -15.82 -13.90
N ARG A 134 8.11 -15.82 -14.50
CA ARG A 134 7.91 -15.89 -15.95
C ARG A 134 7.19 -14.63 -16.44
N GLU A 135 7.36 -14.30 -17.71
CA GLU A 135 6.65 -13.19 -18.34
C GLU A 135 5.13 -13.39 -18.24
N GLY A 136 4.42 -12.31 -17.91
CA GLY A 136 2.95 -12.34 -17.77
C GLY A 136 2.43 -13.17 -16.61
N CYS A 137 3.27 -13.45 -15.59
CA CYS A 137 2.82 -14.29 -14.46
C CYS A 137 1.72 -13.65 -13.61
N GLY A 138 1.52 -12.34 -13.72
CA GLY A 138 0.63 -11.57 -12.85
C GLY A 138 1.32 -11.12 -11.56
N LEU A 139 1.08 -9.87 -11.16
CA LEU A 139 1.72 -9.26 -9.98
C LEU A 139 1.35 -9.95 -8.67
N ASP A 140 0.20 -10.60 -8.59
CA ASP A 140 -0.19 -11.41 -7.41
C ASP A 140 0.75 -12.58 -7.14
N ASN A 141 1.46 -13.06 -8.17
CA ASN A 141 2.47 -14.12 -8.05
C ASN A 141 3.89 -13.59 -7.80
N VAL A 142 4.05 -12.28 -7.66
CA VAL A 142 5.33 -11.62 -7.42
C VAL A 142 5.47 -11.28 -5.94
N VAL A 143 6.61 -11.64 -5.37
CA VAL A 143 6.96 -11.23 -4.02
C VAL A 143 7.42 -9.78 -4.07
N MET A 144 6.66 -8.91 -3.41
CA MET A 144 7.00 -7.50 -3.26
C MET A 144 7.85 -7.27 -2.02
N SER A 145 8.61 -6.19 -1.97
CA SER A 145 9.19 -5.71 -0.73
C SER A 145 8.11 -5.59 0.33
N TRP A 146 8.42 -5.98 1.57
CA TRP A 146 7.45 -5.91 2.66
C TRP A 146 7.25 -4.46 3.10
N GLY A 147 5.99 -4.07 3.27
CA GLY A 147 5.63 -2.73 3.71
C GLY A 147 4.14 -2.61 4.04
N HIS A 148 3.72 -1.38 4.31
CA HIS A 148 2.33 -1.05 4.64
C HIS A 148 1.35 -1.44 3.54
N ASP A 149 1.75 -1.34 2.27
CA ASP A 149 0.97 -1.70 1.10
C ASP A 149 0.52 -3.17 1.15
N ASP A 150 1.50 -4.09 1.27
CA ASP A 150 1.24 -5.52 1.27
C ASP A 150 0.50 -5.95 2.54
N TYR A 151 0.78 -5.31 3.69
CA TYR A 151 0.08 -5.58 4.93
C TYR A 151 -1.40 -5.15 4.85
N MET A 152 -1.70 -3.92 4.41
CA MET A 152 -3.09 -3.48 4.28
C MET A 152 -3.86 -4.29 3.25
N TYR A 153 -3.21 -4.72 2.16
CA TYR A 153 -3.79 -5.64 1.20
C TYR A 153 -4.19 -6.97 1.86
N LEU A 154 -3.31 -7.56 2.70
CA LEU A 154 -3.61 -8.79 3.45
C LEU A 154 -4.79 -8.56 4.39
N VAL A 155 -4.79 -7.49 5.16
CA VAL A 155 -5.90 -7.14 6.06
C VAL A 155 -7.22 -7.08 5.29
N ALA A 156 -7.27 -6.35 4.18
CA ALA A 156 -8.50 -6.23 3.39
C ALA A 156 -8.96 -7.59 2.83
N LYS A 157 -8.06 -8.36 2.25
CA LYS A 157 -8.35 -9.64 1.60
C LYS A 157 -8.82 -10.70 2.58
N GLU A 158 -8.07 -10.91 3.67
CA GLU A 158 -8.35 -11.98 4.63
C GLU A 158 -9.59 -11.69 5.48
N ASN A 159 -9.94 -10.41 5.70
CA ASN A 159 -11.22 -10.01 6.29
C ASN A 159 -12.38 -9.99 5.27
N LYS A 160 -12.17 -10.53 4.06
CA LYS A 160 -13.19 -10.76 3.03
C LYS A 160 -13.93 -9.49 2.62
N THR A 161 -13.18 -8.41 2.38
CA THR A 161 -13.75 -7.19 1.81
C THR A 161 -14.51 -7.47 0.52
N THR A 162 -15.56 -6.70 0.28
CA THR A 162 -16.31 -6.72 -1.00
C THR A 162 -15.86 -5.59 -1.95
N LEU A 163 -14.74 -4.94 -1.64
CA LEU A 163 -14.11 -3.98 -2.56
C LEU A 163 -13.72 -4.67 -3.88
N PRO A 164 -13.83 -3.98 -5.03
CA PRO A 164 -13.43 -4.54 -6.32
C PRO A 164 -11.90 -4.79 -6.39
N SER A 165 -11.48 -5.63 -7.34
CA SER A 165 -10.05 -5.95 -7.55
C SER A 165 -9.17 -4.71 -7.79
N HIS A 166 -9.71 -3.69 -8.44
CA HIS A 166 -9.05 -2.40 -8.65
C HIS A 166 -8.64 -1.72 -7.33
N ALA A 167 -9.50 -1.80 -6.30
CA ALA A 167 -9.22 -1.24 -4.98
C ALA A 167 -8.07 -1.98 -4.29
N LEU A 168 -8.12 -3.32 -4.29
CA LEU A 168 -7.06 -4.16 -3.73
C LEU A 168 -5.72 -3.95 -4.46
N PHE A 169 -5.76 -3.77 -5.78
CA PHE A 169 -4.59 -3.45 -6.58
C PHE A 169 -3.98 -2.09 -6.19
N ILE A 170 -4.81 -1.06 -6.02
CA ILE A 170 -4.35 0.25 -5.56
C ILE A 170 -3.70 0.14 -4.18
N ILE A 171 -4.36 -0.48 -3.21
CA ILE A 171 -3.84 -0.63 -1.85
C ILE A 171 -2.46 -1.31 -1.88
N ARG A 172 -2.29 -2.35 -2.68
CA ARG A 172 -1.06 -3.15 -2.69
C ARG A 172 0.09 -2.51 -3.46
N TYR A 173 -0.20 -1.63 -4.43
CA TYR A 173 0.81 -1.17 -5.39
C TYR A 173 0.92 0.35 -5.50
N HIS A 174 0.27 1.14 -4.61
CA HIS A 174 0.32 2.60 -4.72
C HIS A 174 1.74 3.17 -4.55
N SER A 175 2.58 2.54 -3.74
CA SER A 175 3.99 2.90 -3.60
C SER A 175 4.92 2.24 -4.61
N PHE A 176 4.41 1.49 -5.59
CA PHE A 176 5.23 0.85 -6.64
C PHE A 176 5.56 1.85 -7.75
N TYR A 177 6.34 2.88 -7.42
CA TYR A 177 6.67 3.99 -8.32
C TYR A 177 7.42 3.54 -9.58
N ALA A 178 8.29 2.54 -9.48
CA ALA A 178 8.99 1.99 -10.64
C ALA A 178 8.01 1.48 -11.70
N LEU A 179 6.86 0.92 -11.31
CA LEU A 179 5.81 0.49 -12.25
C LEU A 179 5.01 1.67 -12.81
N HIS A 180 4.31 2.40 -11.92
CA HIS A 180 3.29 3.34 -12.40
C HIS A 180 3.85 4.69 -12.88
N LYS A 181 5.05 5.10 -12.43
CA LYS A 181 5.73 6.31 -12.93
C LYS A 181 6.70 6.00 -14.08
N SER A 182 7.52 4.94 -13.92
CA SER A 182 8.62 4.65 -14.86
C SER A 182 8.30 3.56 -15.87
N GLY A 183 7.22 2.80 -15.66
CA GLY A 183 6.81 1.72 -16.56
C GLY A 183 7.67 0.45 -16.48
N ALA A 184 8.52 0.33 -15.45
CA ALA A 184 9.31 -0.86 -15.18
C ALA A 184 8.40 -2.04 -14.78
N TYR A 185 8.91 -3.26 -14.92
CA TYR A 185 8.26 -4.51 -14.52
C TYR A 185 6.92 -4.86 -15.20
N LYS A 186 6.48 -4.11 -16.22
CA LYS A 186 5.25 -4.40 -16.96
C LYS A 186 5.23 -5.79 -17.59
N TYR A 187 6.40 -6.37 -17.86
CA TYR A 187 6.53 -7.72 -18.39
C TYR A 187 6.10 -8.83 -17.41
N LEU A 188 5.96 -8.51 -16.11
CA LEU A 188 5.41 -9.42 -15.10
C LEU A 188 3.89 -9.40 -15.06
N MET A 189 3.27 -8.32 -15.55
CA MET A 189 1.82 -8.10 -15.49
C MET A 189 1.06 -9.06 -16.41
N ASN A 190 -0.13 -9.46 -15.96
CA ASN A 190 -1.15 -10.09 -16.78
C ASN A 190 -2.18 -9.04 -17.29
N GLU A 191 -3.22 -9.51 -17.99
CA GLU A 191 -4.25 -8.62 -18.55
C GLU A 191 -5.05 -7.89 -17.45
N GLU A 192 -5.35 -8.55 -16.34
CA GLU A 192 -6.07 -7.95 -15.21
C GLU A 192 -5.24 -6.84 -14.55
N ASP A 193 -3.94 -7.07 -14.36
CA ASP A 193 -3.02 -6.05 -13.85
C ASP A 193 -2.99 -4.81 -14.75
N ALA A 194 -3.03 -5.00 -16.07
CA ALA A 194 -3.01 -3.90 -17.03
C ALA A 194 -4.28 -3.03 -16.93
N GLU A 195 -5.44 -3.65 -16.69
CA GLU A 195 -6.69 -2.91 -16.44
C GLU A 195 -6.64 -2.19 -15.08
N ASN A 196 -6.18 -2.86 -14.04
CA ASN A 196 -6.08 -2.29 -12.69
C ASN A 196 -5.07 -1.12 -12.62
N LEU A 197 -3.98 -1.19 -13.39
CA LEU A 197 -2.98 -0.13 -13.45
C LEU A 197 -3.57 1.22 -13.89
N LYS A 198 -4.60 1.24 -14.73
CA LYS A 198 -5.28 2.47 -15.13
C LYS A 198 -5.89 3.20 -13.93
N TRP A 199 -6.51 2.46 -13.02
CA TRP A 199 -7.07 3.01 -11.79
C TRP A 199 -6.00 3.45 -10.80
N LEU A 200 -4.92 2.70 -10.68
CA LEU A 200 -3.77 3.10 -9.89
C LEU A 200 -3.17 4.43 -10.38
N GLN A 201 -3.04 4.61 -11.69
CA GLN A 201 -2.57 5.87 -12.28
C GLN A 201 -3.51 7.06 -12.06
N ILE A 202 -4.83 6.81 -11.97
CA ILE A 202 -5.81 7.83 -11.57
C ILE A 202 -5.60 8.16 -10.08
N PHE A 203 -5.59 7.16 -9.22
CA PHE A 203 -5.43 7.29 -7.77
C PHE A 203 -4.20 8.11 -7.38
N ASN A 204 -3.03 7.79 -7.95
CA ASN A 204 -1.77 8.45 -7.61
C ASN A 204 -1.71 9.94 -7.93
N LYS A 205 -2.62 10.46 -8.75
CA LYS A 205 -2.73 11.91 -8.96
C LYS A 205 -3.25 12.62 -7.71
N TYR A 206 -4.03 11.93 -6.89
CA TYR A 206 -4.63 12.46 -5.67
C TYR A 206 -3.77 12.20 -4.45
N ASP A 207 -3.18 11.03 -4.36
CA ASP A 207 -2.29 10.64 -3.29
C ASP A 207 -1.06 11.59 -3.16
N LEU A 208 -0.45 11.91 -4.28
CA LEU A 208 0.71 12.81 -4.33
C LEU A 208 0.37 14.31 -4.26
N TYR A 209 -0.89 14.70 -4.56
CA TYR A 209 -1.35 16.09 -4.60
C TYR A 209 -2.31 16.46 -3.46
N SER A 210 -2.61 15.55 -2.56
CA SER A 210 -3.54 15.77 -1.45
C SER A 210 -3.07 16.80 -0.43
N LYS A 211 -1.85 17.29 -0.55
CA LYS A 211 -1.24 18.37 0.26
C LYS A 211 -1.88 19.74 0.00
N SER A 212 -3.21 19.77 -0.10
CA SER A 212 -3.94 21.02 -0.04
C SER A 212 -3.90 21.52 1.42
N LYS A 213 -3.59 22.79 1.64
CA LYS A 213 -3.61 23.43 2.98
C LYS A 213 -5.03 23.48 3.60
N SER A 214 -6.02 22.81 3.02
CA SER A 214 -7.39 22.80 3.52
C SER A 214 -7.59 21.60 4.45
N VAL A 215 -7.73 21.88 5.73
CA VAL A 215 -8.08 20.89 6.75
C VAL A 215 -9.49 20.37 6.48
N VAL A 216 -9.64 19.04 6.44
CA VAL A 216 -10.93 18.38 6.32
C VAL A 216 -11.60 18.30 7.70
N ASP A 217 -12.86 18.73 7.78
CA ASP A 217 -13.66 18.58 8.99
C ASP A 217 -14.06 17.10 9.16
N VAL A 218 -13.36 16.43 10.06
CA VAL A 218 -13.50 14.99 10.29
C VAL A 218 -14.93 14.63 10.71
N ASP A 219 -15.52 15.40 11.63
CA ASP A 219 -16.87 15.10 12.16
C ASP A 219 -17.93 15.21 11.06
N LYS A 220 -17.77 16.13 10.14
CA LYS A 220 -18.67 16.32 9.01
C LYS A 220 -18.63 15.17 8.00
N VAL A 221 -17.45 14.62 7.74
CA VAL A 221 -17.28 13.58 6.71
C VAL A 221 -17.37 12.16 7.27
N LYS A 222 -17.09 11.97 8.54
CA LYS A 222 -17.11 10.67 9.24
C LYS A 222 -18.37 9.82 8.95
N PRO A 223 -19.62 10.36 9.03
CA PRO A 223 -20.81 9.54 8.77
C PRO A 223 -20.84 8.94 7.36
N TYR A 224 -20.33 9.66 6.36
CA TYR A 224 -20.23 9.16 5.01
C TYR A 224 -19.24 8.00 4.90
N TYR A 225 -18.03 8.15 5.44
CA TYR A 225 -17.02 7.07 5.38
C TYR A 225 -17.39 5.87 6.22
N ILE A 226 -18.06 6.04 7.35
CA ILE A 226 -18.62 4.92 8.12
C ILE A 226 -19.60 4.11 7.27
N SER A 227 -20.49 4.78 6.52
CA SER A 227 -21.43 4.09 5.63
C SER A 227 -20.73 3.28 4.52
N LEU A 228 -19.57 3.75 4.02
CA LEU A 228 -18.77 3.01 3.06
C LEU A 228 -18.04 1.83 3.71
N ILE A 229 -17.51 2.02 4.92
CA ILE A 229 -16.89 0.95 5.68
C ILE A 229 -17.89 -0.19 5.91
N GLU A 230 -19.09 0.12 6.38
CA GLU A 230 -20.17 -0.85 6.58
C GLU A 230 -20.61 -1.56 5.30
N LYS A 231 -20.52 -0.87 4.15
CA LYS A 231 -20.83 -1.45 2.82
C LYS A 231 -19.81 -2.50 2.39
N TYR A 232 -18.52 -2.28 2.65
CA TYR A 232 -17.43 -3.03 2.04
C TYR A 232 -16.68 -3.94 3.02
N PHE A 233 -16.83 -3.75 4.33
CA PHE A 233 -16.09 -4.47 5.35
C PHE A 233 -16.99 -4.95 6.50
N PRO A 234 -16.60 -5.99 7.24
CA PRO A 234 -17.22 -6.33 8.52
C PRO A 234 -16.96 -5.23 9.56
N ALA A 235 -17.81 -5.17 10.61
CA ALA A 235 -17.72 -4.15 11.65
C ALA A 235 -16.37 -4.12 12.39
N LYS A 236 -15.76 -5.29 12.58
CA LYS A 236 -14.42 -5.46 13.16
C LYS A 236 -13.59 -6.32 12.22
N LEU A 237 -12.32 -5.96 12.09
CA LEU A 237 -11.33 -6.67 11.30
C LEU A 237 -10.26 -7.25 12.23
N LYS A 238 -9.71 -8.36 11.79
CA LYS A 238 -8.45 -8.89 12.33
C LYS A 238 -7.29 -8.16 11.65
N TRP A 239 -6.32 -7.78 12.46
CA TRP A 239 -5.12 -7.06 12.02
C TRP A 239 -3.86 -7.80 12.45
#